data_943aa61acb99b116f6472c18ceaca9db
#
_entry.id   943aa61acb99b116f6472c18ceaca9db
#
_cell.length_a   1.000
_cell.length_b   1.000
_cell.length_c   1.000
_cell.angle_alpha   90.00
_cell.angle_beta   90.00
_cell.angle_gamma   90.00
#
_symmetry.space_group_name_H-M   'P 1'
#
loop_
_entity.id
_entity.type
_entity.pdbx_description
1 polymer ?
#
loop_
_entity_poly.entity_id
_entity_poly.type
_entity_poly.pdbx_seq_one_letter_code
_entity_poly.pdbx_strand_id
1 'polypeptide(L)'
;MPKKVTAVLSAALLSATCLTACGGGSEQEEGNRITVWTEENLEDRMAVQQEIIKEFTQQTGIQVELVGIAEDQFSQVITSAAAAGDLPDVIGALPLASVRELEANELLDTEAPGRIVDRLGRDTFSARALELNTGDGKLLAVPSDGWAQLILYRKDLFEKAGLRPPDTYEALEQAAAKLHSPEIAGITLAVAPKDPFTAQSFEHVALANGCQLVDRAGTVTLSTPQCVKAFEFYTNLAQKHSVKGNQDVDSTRATYFSGKAAMTIWSSFILDELAGLRKDALPSCEQCRENPEWLAENTGVVTALKGPDGSEPAQYGEIVSWAIMRDSATEPASRFVSYMMNEGYERWLGMAPEGKFPTREGFEEKWNELRAGVDTKKPLGEIYPPEVLDALRTSPDTFGRWGIPQGQGKLVGAVMGELPVPTALSAAVAGATTPQEAAAQAQREVETIKRGIRE
;
A
#
# COMPACT_ATOMS: atom_id res chain seq x y z
N MET A 1 17.29 -59.45 -35.26
CA MET A 1 18.44 -60.28 -34.82
C MET A 1 18.96 -59.63 -33.54
N PRO A 2 18.92 -60.30 -32.41
CA PRO A 2 19.33 -59.74 -31.13
C PRO A 2 20.78 -60.11 -30.83
N LYS A 3 21.56 -59.20 -30.24
CA LYS A 3 22.81 -59.57 -29.60
C LYS A 3 22.67 -59.38 -28.07
N LYS A 4 22.75 -60.51 -27.40
CA LYS A 4 22.92 -60.67 -25.96
C LYS A 4 24.35 -60.24 -25.58
N VAL A 5 24.54 -59.49 -24.51
CA VAL A 5 25.81 -59.43 -23.80
C VAL A 5 25.58 -59.64 -22.31
N THR A 6 26.36 -60.50 -21.79
CA THR A 6 26.34 -61.29 -20.57
C THR A 6 26.76 -60.41 -19.36
N ALA A 7 26.14 -60.67 -18.22
CA ALA A 7 26.51 -60.19 -16.89
C ALA A 7 27.83 -60.80 -16.41
N VAL A 8 28.65 -60.03 -15.73
CA VAL A 8 29.71 -60.50 -14.83
C VAL A 8 29.50 -59.87 -13.47
N LEU A 9 29.11 -60.72 -12.52
CA LEU A 9 29.20 -60.45 -11.09
C LEU A 9 30.67 -60.50 -10.66
N SER A 10 31.12 -59.45 -9.95
CA SER A 10 32.31 -59.54 -9.12
C SER A 10 31.94 -58.99 -7.72
N ALA A 11 31.92 -59.93 -6.79
CA ALA A 11 31.84 -59.66 -5.37
C ALA A 11 33.21 -59.25 -4.86
N ALA A 12 33.26 -58.13 -4.15
CA ALA A 12 34.40 -57.79 -3.31
C ALA A 12 33.89 -57.34 -1.93
N LEU A 13 34.12 -58.22 -0.94
CA LEU A 13 34.15 -57.85 0.46
C LEU A 13 35.27 -56.86 0.70
N LEU A 14 35.03 -55.83 1.53
CA LEU A 14 36.07 -55.40 2.50
C LEU A 14 35.55 -54.27 3.41
N SER A 15 35.64 -54.61 4.68
CA SER A 15 36.20 -53.84 5.81
C SER A 15 35.46 -52.58 6.28
N ALA A 16 34.70 -52.81 7.34
CA ALA A 16 34.32 -51.76 8.30
C ALA A 16 35.55 -51.10 8.92
N THR A 17 35.69 -49.82 8.69
CA THR A 17 36.50 -48.92 9.55
C THR A 17 35.54 -47.89 10.14
N CYS A 18 35.26 -48.02 11.43
CA CYS A 18 34.65 -47.00 12.26
C CYS A 18 35.59 -45.77 12.32
N LEU A 19 35.19 -44.68 11.67
CA LEU A 19 35.69 -43.36 11.96
C LEU A 19 34.57 -42.64 12.69
N THR A 20 34.67 -42.59 14.01
CA THR A 20 34.01 -41.66 14.87
C THR A 20 34.52 -40.24 14.51
N ALA A 21 33.83 -39.56 13.60
CA ALA A 21 33.97 -38.12 13.44
C ALA A 21 32.96 -37.45 14.35
N CYS A 22 33.46 -36.71 15.34
CA CYS A 22 32.68 -35.79 16.15
C CYS A 22 31.89 -34.83 15.24
N GLY A 23 30.59 -35.03 15.15
CA GLY A 23 29.67 -34.08 14.61
C GLY A 23 29.30 -33.06 15.69
N GLY A 24 30.05 -31.99 15.76
CA GLY A 24 29.71 -30.79 16.50
C GLY A 24 29.75 -29.65 15.49
N GLY A 25 28.59 -29.23 14.96
CA GLY A 25 28.59 -28.07 14.07
C GLY A 25 27.42 -27.97 13.09
N SER A 26 26.17 -28.32 13.46
CA SER A 26 25.05 -28.03 12.59
C SER A 26 23.76 -27.52 13.30
N GLU A 27 23.69 -27.62 14.60
CA GLU A 27 22.49 -27.14 15.32
C GLU A 27 22.54 -25.63 15.66
N GLN A 28 23.72 -24.98 15.55
CA GLN A 28 23.82 -23.52 15.78
C GLN A 28 23.61 -22.67 14.52
N GLU A 29 23.67 -23.22 13.33
CA GLU A 29 23.46 -22.45 12.08
C GLU A 29 21.99 -22.28 11.73
N GLU A 30 21.11 -23.24 12.02
CA GLU A 30 19.67 -23.13 11.74
C GLU A 30 18.96 -22.06 12.60
N GLY A 31 19.41 -21.79 13.82
CA GLY A 31 18.83 -20.80 14.72
C GLY A 31 19.23 -19.33 14.45
N ASN A 32 20.12 -19.09 13.47
CA ASN A 32 20.69 -17.74 13.24
C ASN A 32 20.47 -17.23 11.80
N ARG A 33 19.43 -17.75 11.12
CA ARG A 33 19.03 -17.33 9.77
C ARG A 33 17.52 -17.08 9.75
N ILE A 34 17.10 -16.06 9.03
CA ILE A 34 15.69 -15.74 8.74
C ILE A 34 15.50 -15.44 7.26
N THR A 35 14.30 -15.73 6.78
CA THR A 35 13.83 -15.32 5.45
C THR A 35 12.86 -14.15 5.62
N VAL A 36 13.12 -13.06 4.90
CA VAL A 36 12.30 -11.85 4.91
C VAL A 36 11.73 -11.62 3.52
N TRP A 37 10.42 -11.55 3.41
CA TRP A 37 9.77 -11.08 2.19
C TRP A 37 9.43 -9.60 2.31
N THR A 38 9.39 -8.88 1.19
CA THR A 38 9.05 -7.46 1.15
C THR A 38 8.27 -7.10 -0.11
N GLU A 39 7.26 -6.26 0.02
CA GLU A 39 6.57 -5.67 -1.14
C GLU A 39 7.32 -4.43 -1.70
N GLU A 40 8.34 -3.93 -1.00
CA GLU A 40 9.26 -2.93 -1.53
C GLU A 40 10.28 -3.59 -2.47
N ASN A 41 9.81 -4.01 -3.64
CA ASN A 41 10.54 -4.89 -4.57
C ASN A 41 11.23 -4.18 -5.73
N LEU A 42 11.14 -2.85 -5.83
CA LEU A 42 11.87 -2.08 -6.84
C LEU A 42 13.39 -2.19 -6.61
N GLU A 43 14.18 -2.22 -7.66
CA GLU A 43 15.63 -2.48 -7.61
C GLU A 43 16.36 -1.52 -6.66
N ASP A 44 16.06 -0.23 -6.74
CA ASP A 44 16.63 0.81 -5.87
C ASP A 44 16.25 0.61 -4.40
N ARG A 45 15.00 0.22 -4.12
CA ARG A 45 14.51 -0.05 -2.77
C ARG A 45 15.07 -1.34 -2.18
N MET A 46 15.19 -2.39 -2.99
CA MET A 46 15.87 -3.63 -2.61
C MET A 46 17.33 -3.39 -2.24
N ALA A 47 18.03 -2.54 -2.99
CA ALA A 47 19.43 -2.20 -2.70
C ALA A 47 19.58 -1.52 -1.32
N VAL A 48 18.70 -0.58 -0.97
CA VAL A 48 18.71 0.06 0.37
C VAL A 48 18.43 -0.94 1.47
N GLN A 49 17.43 -1.81 1.29
CA GLN A 49 17.13 -2.87 2.27
C GLN A 49 18.31 -3.81 2.47
N GLN A 50 18.99 -4.20 1.41
CA GLN A 50 20.20 -5.06 1.50
C GLN A 50 21.33 -4.39 2.28
N GLU A 51 21.54 -3.07 2.15
CA GLU A 51 22.55 -2.36 2.96
C GLU A 51 22.14 -2.30 4.44
N ILE A 52 20.86 -2.09 4.76
CA ILE A 52 20.37 -2.14 6.14
C ILE A 52 20.57 -3.56 6.72
N ILE A 53 20.23 -4.60 5.97
CA ILE A 53 20.40 -6.01 6.35
C ILE A 53 21.85 -6.36 6.59
N LYS A 54 22.76 -5.88 5.75
CA LYS A 54 24.20 -6.10 5.90
C LYS A 54 24.73 -5.58 7.24
N GLU A 55 24.31 -4.37 7.65
CA GLU A 55 24.71 -3.82 8.95
C GLU A 55 24.05 -4.57 10.11
N PHE A 56 22.77 -4.93 10.00
CA PHE A 56 22.11 -5.81 10.96
C PHE A 56 22.86 -7.12 11.15
N THR A 57 23.22 -7.78 10.06
CA THR A 57 23.98 -9.04 10.10
C THR A 57 25.37 -8.86 10.75
N GLN A 58 26.07 -7.77 10.44
CA GLN A 58 27.35 -7.46 11.06
C GLN A 58 27.26 -7.25 12.58
N GLN A 59 26.18 -6.63 13.05
CA GLN A 59 25.98 -6.34 14.48
C GLN A 59 25.46 -7.55 15.26
N THR A 60 24.67 -8.41 14.64
CA THR A 60 23.91 -9.46 15.35
C THR A 60 24.40 -10.88 15.06
N GLY A 61 25.09 -11.08 13.93
CA GLY A 61 25.42 -12.40 13.38
C GLY A 61 24.26 -13.12 12.71
N ILE A 62 23.02 -12.57 12.73
CA ILE A 62 21.83 -13.16 12.11
C ILE A 62 21.92 -12.96 10.60
N GLN A 63 21.83 -14.05 9.85
CA GLN A 63 21.75 -14.02 8.38
C GLN A 63 20.32 -13.74 7.94
N VAL A 64 20.15 -12.88 6.94
CA VAL A 64 18.83 -12.54 6.39
C VAL A 64 18.82 -12.79 4.89
N GLU A 65 17.89 -13.63 4.45
CA GLU A 65 17.56 -13.81 3.04
C GLU A 65 16.39 -12.89 2.68
N LEU A 66 16.61 -11.90 1.80
CA LEU A 66 15.59 -10.95 1.37
C LEU A 66 15.01 -11.35 0.03
N VAL A 67 13.68 -11.46 -0.06
CA VAL A 67 12.93 -11.79 -1.28
C VAL A 67 11.89 -10.71 -1.55
N GLY A 68 11.94 -10.10 -2.73
CA GLY A 68 10.91 -9.15 -3.18
C GLY A 68 9.68 -9.87 -3.73
N ILE A 69 8.49 -9.45 -3.32
CA ILE A 69 7.20 -9.96 -3.82
C ILE A 69 6.44 -8.80 -4.45
N ALA A 70 5.86 -9.01 -5.63
CA ALA A 70 5.01 -8.02 -6.25
C ALA A 70 3.63 -8.00 -5.56
N GLU A 71 3.10 -6.80 -5.30
CA GLU A 71 1.83 -6.60 -4.58
C GLU A 71 0.67 -7.38 -5.22
N ASP A 72 0.57 -7.35 -6.54
CA ASP A 72 -0.48 -8.06 -7.31
C ASP A 72 -0.38 -9.59 -7.24
N GLN A 73 0.77 -10.13 -6.84
CA GLN A 73 1.02 -11.57 -6.69
C GLN A 73 0.95 -12.05 -5.24
N PHE A 74 0.88 -11.13 -4.28
CA PHE A 74 1.01 -11.45 -2.85
C PHE A 74 0.06 -12.55 -2.39
N SER A 75 -1.24 -12.40 -2.59
CA SER A 75 -2.25 -13.38 -2.13
C SER A 75 -2.04 -14.78 -2.73
N GLN A 76 -1.60 -14.87 -3.99
CA GLN A 76 -1.31 -16.15 -4.63
C GLN A 76 -0.04 -16.79 -4.05
N VAL A 77 1.01 -16.01 -3.87
CA VAL A 77 2.30 -16.48 -3.35
C VAL A 77 2.15 -16.94 -1.90
N ILE A 78 1.49 -16.15 -1.04
CA ILE A 78 1.30 -16.49 0.37
C ILE A 78 0.45 -17.77 0.54
N THR A 79 -0.61 -17.91 -0.25
CA THR A 79 -1.46 -19.12 -0.22
C THR A 79 -0.67 -20.37 -0.61
N SER A 80 0.16 -20.26 -1.65
CA SER A 80 0.99 -21.38 -2.12
C SER A 80 2.06 -21.75 -1.09
N ALA A 81 2.73 -20.78 -0.50
CA ALA A 81 3.74 -20.99 0.53
C ALA A 81 3.15 -21.56 1.82
N ALA A 82 1.99 -21.09 2.25
CA ALA A 82 1.28 -21.65 3.41
C ALA A 82 0.92 -23.12 3.20
N ALA A 83 0.44 -23.48 2.00
CA ALA A 83 0.13 -24.87 1.67
C ALA A 83 1.36 -25.78 1.59
N ALA A 84 2.52 -25.23 1.21
CA ALA A 84 3.81 -25.92 1.15
C ALA A 84 4.52 -26.01 2.51
N GLY A 85 4.15 -25.19 3.50
CA GLY A 85 4.88 -25.03 4.75
C GLY A 85 6.18 -24.22 4.59
N ASP A 86 6.23 -23.31 3.62
CA ASP A 86 7.42 -22.58 3.16
C ASP A 86 7.22 -21.06 3.33
N LEU A 87 6.53 -20.67 4.42
CA LEU A 87 6.33 -19.27 4.76
C LEU A 87 7.65 -18.62 5.20
N PRO A 88 7.86 -17.32 4.94
CA PRO A 88 9.01 -16.59 5.47
C PRO A 88 8.89 -16.40 7.00
N ASP A 89 9.94 -15.93 7.66
CA ASP A 89 9.88 -15.53 9.07
C ASP A 89 9.23 -14.16 9.27
N VAL A 90 9.51 -13.24 8.35
CA VAL A 90 9.03 -11.85 8.41
C VAL A 90 8.53 -11.43 7.03
N ILE A 91 7.46 -10.65 7.01
CA ILE A 91 7.03 -9.95 5.80
C ILE A 91 6.99 -8.45 6.10
N GLY A 92 7.68 -7.67 5.27
CA GLY A 92 7.76 -6.21 5.36
C GLY A 92 6.98 -5.50 4.26
N ALA A 93 6.74 -4.23 4.47
CA ALA A 93 5.98 -3.37 3.56
C ALA A 93 4.53 -3.81 3.33
N LEU A 94 3.93 -4.52 4.31
CA LEU A 94 2.57 -5.04 4.19
C LEU A 94 1.51 -3.96 4.41
N PRO A 95 0.60 -3.72 3.44
CA PRO A 95 -0.59 -2.91 3.66
C PRO A 95 -1.57 -3.59 4.62
N LEU A 96 -2.46 -2.79 5.21
CA LEU A 96 -3.44 -3.28 6.20
C LEU A 96 -4.30 -4.44 5.69
N ALA A 97 -4.70 -4.41 4.43
CA ALA A 97 -5.51 -5.48 3.85
C ALA A 97 -4.78 -6.82 3.85
N SER A 98 -3.49 -6.84 3.48
CA SER A 98 -2.64 -8.03 3.49
C SER A 98 -2.40 -8.53 4.92
N VAL A 99 -2.19 -7.63 5.89
CA VAL A 99 -2.13 -8.00 7.32
C VAL A 99 -3.42 -8.70 7.76
N ARG A 100 -4.58 -8.19 7.31
CA ARG A 100 -5.89 -8.78 7.63
C ARG A 100 -6.15 -10.11 6.92
N GLU A 101 -5.63 -10.29 5.72
CA GLU A 101 -5.63 -11.58 5.02
C GLU A 101 -4.83 -12.63 5.80
N LEU A 102 -3.64 -12.27 6.27
CA LEU A 102 -2.82 -13.16 7.10
C LEU A 102 -3.50 -13.48 8.45
N GLU A 103 -4.16 -12.49 9.09
CA GLU A 103 -4.97 -12.70 10.30
C GLU A 103 -6.10 -13.70 10.05
N ALA A 104 -6.85 -13.54 8.95
CA ALA A 104 -7.98 -14.40 8.62
C ALA A 104 -7.56 -15.86 8.36
N ASN A 105 -6.34 -16.07 7.88
CA ASN A 105 -5.74 -17.38 7.64
C ASN A 105 -4.93 -17.90 8.84
N GLU A 106 -4.92 -17.21 9.98
CA GLU A 106 -4.20 -17.56 11.22
C GLU A 106 -2.68 -17.77 11.01
N LEU A 107 -2.07 -16.98 10.14
CA LEU A 107 -0.65 -17.12 9.76
C LEU A 107 0.30 -16.23 10.58
N LEU A 108 -0.21 -15.32 11.43
CA LEU A 108 0.56 -14.35 12.19
C LEU A 108 0.98 -14.83 13.57
N ASP A 109 2.19 -14.45 14.02
CA ASP A 109 2.52 -14.36 15.45
C ASP A 109 1.90 -13.07 16.00
N THR A 110 0.87 -13.19 16.83
CA THR A 110 0.14 -12.03 17.41
C THR A 110 0.69 -11.58 18.76
N GLU A 111 1.76 -12.22 19.26
CA GLU A 111 2.40 -11.85 20.53
C GLU A 111 3.68 -11.02 20.32
N ALA A 112 4.47 -11.35 19.29
CA ALA A 112 5.73 -10.69 19.01
C ALA A 112 5.59 -9.19 18.68
N PRO A 113 4.62 -8.74 17.82
CA PRO A 113 4.47 -7.32 17.51
C PRO A 113 4.23 -6.45 18.74
N GLY A 114 3.37 -6.91 19.67
CA GLY A 114 3.11 -6.21 20.93
C GLY A 114 4.36 -6.01 21.76
N ARG A 115 5.16 -7.08 21.93
CA ARG A 115 6.43 -7.02 22.67
C ARG A 115 7.46 -6.11 22.02
N ILE A 116 7.51 -6.07 20.69
CA ILE A 116 8.42 -5.18 19.95
C ILE A 116 8.03 -3.72 20.17
N VAL A 117 6.76 -3.38 19.99
CA VAL A 117 6.23 -2.02 20.17
C VAL A 117 6.44 -1.54 21.61
N ASP A 118 6.20 -2.40 22.63
CA ASP A 118 6.42 -2.06 24.02
C ASP A 118 7.92 -1.79 24.33
N ARG A 119 8.82 -2.58 23.74
CA ARG A 119 10.27 -2.39 23.86
C ARG A 119 10.78 -1.11 23.21
N LEU A 120 10.18 -0.73 22.08
CA LEU A 120 10.52 0.48 21.34
C LEU A 120 9.90 1.76 21.90
N GLY A 121 8.98 1.62 22.89
CA GLY A 121 8.19 2.72 23.46
C GLY A 121 6.86 2.88 22.74
N ARG A 122 5.79 2.23 23.23
CA ARG A 122 4.45 2.23 22.63
C ARG A 122 3.90 3.64 22.42
N ASP A 123 4.20 4.54 23.34
CA ASP A 123 3.82 5.94 23.33
C ASP A 123 4.49 6.76 22.22
N THR A 124 5.55 6.24 21.61
CA THR A 124 6.19 6.87 20.43
C THR A 124 5.50 6.51 19.11
N PHE A 125 4.57 5.56 19.11
CA PHE A 125 3.85 5.18 17.90
C PHE A 125 2.54 5.95 17.77
N SER A 126 2.15 6.31 16.54
CA SER A 126 0.83 6.85 16.24
C SER A 126 -0.26 5.94 16.80
N ALA A 127 -1.12 6.48 17.66
CA ALA A 127 -2.23 5.73 18.24
C ALA A 127 -3.16 5.17 17.17
N ARG A 128 -3.35 5.92 16.08
CA ARG A 128 -4.15 5.50 14.94
C ARG A 128 -3.52 4.34 14.18
N ALA A 129 -2.20 4.37 13.96
CA ALA A 129 -1.47 3.28 13.31
C ALA A 129 -1.56 1.98 14.13
N LEU A 130 -1.43 2.08 15.45
CA LEU A 130 -1.63 0.93 16.35
C LEU A 130 -3.06 0.42 16.32
N GLU A 131 -4.07 1.30 16.37
CA GLU A 131 -5.49 0.91 16.27
C GLU A 131 -5.78 0.14 14.99
N LEU A 132 -5.32 0.64 13.83
CA LEU A 132 -5.54 0.02 12.54
C LEU A 132 -4.86 -1.36 12.40
N ASN A 133 -3.76 -1.59 13.12
CA ASN A 133 -3.05 -2.87 13.17
C ASN A 133 -3.52 -3.80 14.30
N THR A 134 -4.54 -3.44 15.08
CA THR A 134 -5.05 -4.26 16.17
C THR A 134 -6.24 -5.11 15.71
N GLY A 135 -6.20 -6.42 15.95
CA GLY A 135 -7.29 -7.38 15.75
C GLY A 135 -7.48 -8.22 17.01
N ASP A 136 -8.73 -8.43 17.44
CA ASP A 136 -9.10 -9.21 18.63
C ASP A 136 -8.30 -8.81 19.91
N GLY A 137 -8.01 -7.50 20.03
CA GLY A 137 -7.27 -6.92 21.17
C GLY A 137 -5.76 -7.16 21.14
N LYS A 138 -5.21 -7.75 20.06
CA LYS A 138 -3.78 -7.99 19.87
C LYS A 138 -3.25 -7.18 18.69
N LEU A 139 -1.99 -6.76 18.77
CA LEU A 139 -1.31 -6.14 17.65
C LEU A 139 -0.89 -7.22 16.64
N LEU A 140 -1.34 -7.10 15.40
CA LEU A 140 -1.13 -8.10 14.35
C LEU A 140 0.21 -7.95 13.64
N ALA A 141 0.69 -6.72 13.51
CA ALA A 141 1.94 -6.36 12.88
C ALA A 141 2.49 -5.07 13.49
N VAL A 142 3.78 -4.77 13.30
CA VAL A 142 4.42 -3.54 13.77
C VAL A 142 4.26 -2.47 12.69
N PRO A 143 3.50 -1.38 12.93
CA PRO A 143 3.33 -0.32 11.94
C PRO A 143 4.67 0.39 11.70
N SER A 144 5.07 0.50 10.43
CA SER A 144 6.33 1.11 10.04
C SER A 144 6.17 2.52 9.50
N ASP A 145 5.30 2.70 8.53
CA ASP A 145 5.11 3.94 7.80
C ASP A 145 3.69 4.02 7.24
N GLY A 146 3.37 5.12 6.63
CA GLY A 146 2.10 5.30 5.95
C GLY A 146 2.23 6.13 4.69
N TRP A 147 1.23 6.03 3.81
CA TRP A 147 1.08 6.89 2.65
C TRP A 147 -0.38 7.30 2.48
N ALA A 148 -0.62 8.39 1.77
CA ALA A 148 -1.94 8.99 1.63
C ALA A 148 -2.42 8.98 0.18
N GLN A 149 -3.73 8.83 -0.01
CA GLN A 149 -4.37 9.18 -1.27
C GLN A 149 -4.59 10.70 -1.31
N LEU A 150 -4.24 11.31 -2.44
CA LEU A 150 -4.25 12.76 -2.63
C LEU A 150 -5.14 13.13 -3.81
N ILE A 151 -5.75 14.31 -3.74
CA ILE A 151 -6.31 14.97 -4.91
C ILE A 151 -5.26 15.97 -5.39
N LEU A 152 -4.76 15.74 -6.58
CA LEU A 152 -3.80 16.60 -7.24
C LEU A 152 -4.51 17.47 -8.28
N TYR A 153 -4.18 18.76 -8.32
CA TYR A 153 -4.79 19.70 -9.25
C TYR A 153 -3.78 20.69 -9.85
N ARG A 154 -4.00 21.08 -11.07
CA ARG A 154 -3.18 22.04 -11.83
C ARG A 154 -3.43 23.47 -11.36
N LYS A 155 -2.53 24.02 -10.53
CA LYS A 155 -2.63 25.39 -9.99
C LYS A 155 -2.79 26.44 -11.09
N ASP A 156 -2.01 26.34 -12.15
CA ASP A 156 -2.05 27.28 -13.29
C ASP A 156 -3.42 27.31 -13.99
N LEU A 157 -4.08 26.16 -14.13
CA LEU A 157 -5.42 26.07 -14.71
C LEU A 157 -6.49 26.59 -13.74
N PHE A 158 -6.33 26.31 -12.45
CA PHE A 158 -7.24 26.78 -11.40
C PHE A 158 -7.19 28.29 -11.23
N GLU A 159 -6.00 28.87 -11.18
CA GLU A 159 -5.79 30.33 -11.10
C GLU A 159 -6.40 31.05 -12.31
N LYS A 160 -6.10 30.57 -13.53
CA LYS A 160 -6.67 31.10 -14.77
C LYS A 160 -8.20 31.03 -14.80
N ALA A 161 -8.78 29.99 -14.19
CA ALA A 161 -10.23 29.80 -14.14
C ALA A 161 -10.87 30.47 -12.91
N GLY A 162 -10.12 31.04 -11.97
CA GLY A 162 -10.63 31.60 -10.72
C GLY A 162 -11.27 30.55 -9.83
N LEU A 163 -10.68 29.34 -9.77
CA LEU A 163 -11.15 28.24 -8.95
C LEU A 163 -10.34 28.15 -7.64
N ARG A 164 -10.98 27.70 -6.58
CA ARG A 164 -10.32 27.35 -5.32
C ARG A 164 -9.92 25.88 -5.30
N PRO A 165 -9.01 25.43 -4.38
CA PRO A 165 -8.67 24.01 -4.24
C PRO A 165 -9.90 23.11 -4.12
N PRO A 166 -9.87 21.89 -4.72
CA PRO A 166 -11.03 21.00 -4.80
C PRO A 166 -11.17 20.12 -3.55
N ASP A 167 -11.41 20.72 -2.39
CA ASP A 167 -11.50 20.10 -1.07
C ASP A 167 -12.90 19.58 -0.70
N THR A 168 -13.89 19.79 -1.57
CA THR A 168 -15.26 19.28 -1.42
C THR A 168 -15.76 18.66 -2.72
N TYR A 169 -16.77 17.79 -2.63
CA TYR A 169 -17.45 17.22 -3.82
C TYR A 169 -17.89 18.32 -4.79
N GLU A 170 -18.51 19.37 -4.26
CA GLU A 170 -19.00 20.47 -5.07
C GLU A 170 -17.86 21.19 -5.80
N ALA A 171 -16.75 21.51 -5.09
CA ALA A 171 -15.61 22.18 -5.69
C ALA A 171 -14.91 21.29 -6.73
N LEU A 172 -14.79 19.99 -6.45
CA LEU A 172 -14.19 19.02 -7.37
C LEU A 172 -15.02 18.87 -8.66
N GLU A 173 -16.35 18.72 -8.53
CA GLU A 173 -17.25 18.61 -9.69
C GLU A 173 -17.27 19.91 -10.50
N GLN A 174 -17.35 21.07 -9.84
CA GLN A 174 -17.31 22.38 -10.48
C GLN A 174 -16.01 22.57 -11.27
N ALA A 175 -14.86 22.22 -10.65
CA ALA A 175 -13.56 22.31 -11.31
C ALA A 175 -13.47 21.34 -12.48
N ALA A 176 -13.88 20.09 -12.30
CA ALA A 176 -13.88 19.09 -13.36
C ALA A 176 -14.72 19.53 -14.56
N ALA A 177 -15.93 20.05 -14.33
CA ALA A 177 -16.80 20.53 -15.38
C ALA A 177 -16.25 21.76 -16.11
N LYS A 178 -15.68 22.73 -15.35
CA LYS A 178 -15.18 24.00 -15.90
C LYS A 178 -13.90 23.84 -16.71
N LEU A 179 -13.03 22.89 -16.30
CA LEU A 179 -11.72 22.69 -16.94
C LEU A 179 -11.74 21.60 -18.02
N HIS A 180 -12.83 20.84 -18.13
CA HIS A 180 -12.95 19.81 -19.17
C HIS A 180 -13.11 20.41 -20.55
N SER A 181 -12.25 19.97 -21.48
CA SER A 181 -12.26 20.38 -22.89
C SER A 181 -11.89 19.17 -23.77
N PRO A 182 -11.93 19.29 -25.13
CA PRO A 182 -11.45 18.24 -26.01
C PRO A 182 -9.95 17.90 -25.82
N GLU A 183 -9.15 18.84 -25.32
CA GLU A 183 -7.70 18.71 -25.16
C GLU A 183 -7.27 18.28 -23.77
N ILE A 184 -8.06 18.65 -22.74
CA ILE A 184 -7.75 18.43 -21.32
C ILE A 184 -8.98 17.84 -20.63
N ALA A 185 -8.83 16.67 -20.03
CA ALA A 185 -9.84 16.12 -19.13
C ALA A 185 -9.92 16.96 -17.85
N GLY A 186 -11.14 17.18 -17.35
CA GLY A 186 -11.32 17.86 -16.07
C GLY A 186 -10.66 17.11 -14.91
N ILE A 187 -10.70 15.79 -14.97
CA ILE A 187 -10.04 14.88 -14.03
C ILE A 187 -9.67 13.57 -14.75
N THR A 188 -8.64 12.87 -14.31
CA THR A 188 -8.41 11.47 -14.65
C THR A 188 -8.59 10.62 -13.40
N LEU A 189 -9.34 9.52 -13.51
CA LEU A 189 -9.74 8.66 -12.40
C LEU A 189 -9.52 7.19 -12.74
N ALA A 190 -9.08 6.43 -11.74
CA ALA A 190 -9.01 4.98 -11.82
C ALA A 190 -10.40 4.35 -11.92
N VAL A 191 -10.62 3.52 -12.93
CA VAL A 191 -11.91 2.85 -13.19
C VAL A 191 -11.73 1.41 -13.69
N ALA A 192 -10.52 0.87 -13.63
CA ALA A 192 -10.25 -0.51 -14.02
C ALA A 192 -10.98 -1.49 -13.08
N PRO A 193 -11.64 -2.53 -13.59
CA PRO A 193 -12.25 -3.55 -12.75
C PRO A 193 -11.17 -4.42 -12.10
N LYS A 194 -11.46 -4.96 -10.92
CA LYS A 194 -10.53 -5.81 -10.15
C LYS A 194 -9.15 -5.18 -9.96
N ASP A 195 -9.14 -3.88 -9.73
CA ASP A 195 -7.93 -3.10 -9.55
C ASP A 195 -7.88 -2.50 -8.14
N PRO A 196 -6.86 -2.82 -7.33
CA PRO A 196 -6.70 -2.28 -5.99
C PRO A 196 -6.63 -0.75 -5.97
N PHE A 197 -5.98 -0.14 -6.96
CA PHE A 197 -5.86 1.32 -7.05
C PHE A 197 -7.22 2.01 -7.30
N THR A 198 -8.09 1.38 -8.09
CA THR A 198 -9.49 1.82 -8.24
C THR A 198 -10.26 1.72 -6.93
N ALA A 199 -10.06 0.63 -6.14
CA ALA A 199 -10.67 0.48 -4.83
C ALA A 199 -10.22 1.57 -3.86
N GLN A 200 -8.93 1.85 -3.76
CA GLN A 200 -8.33 2.88 -2.90
C GLN A 200 -8.83 4.29 -3.28
N SER A 201 -8.84 4.61 -4.57
CA SER A 201 -9.32 5.91 -5.08
C SER A 201 -10.81 6.11 -4.79
N PHE A 202 -11.62 5.06 -4.94
CA PHE A 202 -13.04 5.11 -4.61
C PHE A 202 -13.27 5.20 -3.09
N GLU A 203 -12.53 4.44 -2.26
CA GLU A 203 -12.64 4.50 -0.80
C GLU A 203 -12.34 5.91 -0.28
N HIS A 204 -11.34 6.61 -0.84
CA HIS A 204 -11.04 8.01 -0.49
C HIS A 204 -12.26 8.91 -0.72
N VAL A 205 -12.89 8.80 -1.87
CA VAL A 205 -14.11 9.57 -2.19
C VAL A 205 -15.28 9.14 -1.29
N ALA A 206 -15.49 7.85 -1.10
CA ALA A 206 -16.61 7.31 -0.33
C ALA A 206 -16.54 7.71 1.16
N LEU A 207 -15.37 7.61 1.78
CA LEU A 207 -15.13 8.07 3.17
C LEU A 207 -15.50 9.53 3.34
N ALA A 208 -15.15 10.38 2.38
CA ALA A 208 -15.48 11.81 2.38
C ALA A 208 -16.99 12.10 2.48
N ASN A 209 -17.82 11.19 1.97
CA ASN A 209 -19.28 11.29 2.04
C ASN A 209 -19.92 10.50 3.19
N GLY A 210 -19.11 9.97 4.11
CA GLY A 210 -19.60 9.15 5.23
C GLY A 210 -20.06 7.75 4.83
N CYS A 211 -19.72 7.30 3.60
CA CYS A 211 -19.96 5.93 3.17
C CYS A 211 -19.00 4.98 3.89
N GLN A 212 -19.52 3.89 4.40
CA GLN A 212 -18.77 2.82 5.05
C GLN A 212 -19.04 1.49 4.37
N LEU A 213 -18.05 0.59 4.37
CA LEU A 213 -18.23 -0.79 3.90
C LEU A 213 -19.23 -1.55 4.79
N VAL A 214 -19.05 -1.38 6.09
CA VAL A 214 -19.85 -2.03 7.14
C VAL A 214 -20.05 -1.09 8.32
N ASP A 215 -21.11 -1.32 9.10
CA ASP A 215 -21.29 -0.71 10.41
C ASP A 215 -20.57 -1.49 11.53
N ARG A 216 -20.64 -1.00 12.77
CA ARG A 216 -20.03 -1.65 13.94
C ARG A 216 -20.66 -3.00 14.29
N ALA A 217 -21.88 -3.25 13.85
CA ALA A 217 -22.53 -4.56 14.00
C ALA A 217 -22.11 -5.55 12.88
N GLY A 218 -21.27 -5.09 11.94
CA GLY A 218 -20.82 -5.86 10.79
C GLY A 218 -21.84 -5.93 9.66
N THR A 219 -22.92 -5.12 9.68
CA THR A 219 -23.86 -5.06 8.57
C THR A 219 -23.22 -4.35 7.38
N VAL A 220 -23.28 -4.93 6.19
CA VAL A 220 -22.78 -4.29 4.96
C VAL A 220 -23.66 -3.09 4.61
N THR A 221 -23.05 -1.93 4.35
CA THR A 221 -23.76 -0.65 4.22
C THR A 221 -23.57 0.06 2.88
N LEU A 222 -23.10 -0.65 1.86
CA LEU A 222 -22.81 -0.07 0.53
C LEU A 222 -24.06 0.41 -0.24
N SER A 223 -25.26 0.01 0.14
CA SER A 223 -26.52 0.49 -0.45
C SER A 223 -27.16 1.65 0.34
N THR A 224 -26.48 2.21 1.34
CA THR A 224 -26.99 3.41 2.04
C THR A 224 -26.97 4.63 1.14
N PRO A 225 -27.81 5.66 1.42
CA PRO A 225 -27.85 6.88 0.60
C PRO A 225 -26.47 7.54 0.45
N GLN A 226 -25.65 7.53 1.51
CA GLN A 226 -24.28 8.07 1.49
C GLN A 226 -23.40 7.34 0.48
N CYS A 227 -23.47 6.00 0.45
CA CYS A 227 -22.68 5.20 -0.47
C CYS A 227 -23.19 5.31 -1.92
N VAL A 228 -24.50 5.26 -2.12
CA VAL A 228 -25.11 5.46 -3.45
C VAL A 228 -24.67 6.81 -4.04
N LYS A 229 -24.69 7.89 -3.23
CA LYS A 229 -24.22 9.21 -3.66
C LYS A 229 -22.72 9.22 -4.01
N ALA A 230 -21.88 8.48 -3.29
CA ALA A 230 -20.47 8.34 -3.63
C ALA A 230 -20.26 7.61 -4.97
N PHE A 231 -21.01 6.52 -5.22
CA PHE A 231 -21.02 5.85 -6.52
C PHE A 231 -21.50 6.78 -7.64
N GLU A 232 -22.57 7.54 -7.43
CA GLU A 232 -23.08 8.53 -8.39
C GLU A 232 -22.04 9.60 -8.69
N PHE A 233 -21.43 10.17 -7.67
CA PHE A 233 -20.43 11.22 -7.80
C PHE A 233 -19.21 10.73 -8.60
N TYR A 234 -18.62 9.60 -8.22
CA TYR A 234 -17.47 9.04 -8.91
C TYR A 234 -17.79 8.67 -10.37
N THR A 235 -18.92 8.00 -10.58
CA THR A 235 -19.39 7.62 -11.93
C THR A 235 -19.61 8.86 -12.81
N ASN A 236 -20.26 9.90 -12.28
CA ASN A 236 -20.49 11.14 -13.01
C ASN A 236 -19.19 11.84 -13.41
N LEU A 237 -18.21 11.94 -12.49
CA LEU A 237 -16.91 12.50 -12.81
C LEU A 237 -16.22 11.70 -13.92
N ALA A 238 -16.19 10.38 -13.80
CA ALA A 238 -15.55 9.49 -14.77
C ALA A 238 -16.23 9.54 -16.14
N GLN A 239 -17.57 9.53 -16.19
CA GLN A 239 -18.30 9.54 -17.45
C GLN A 239 -18.28 10.89 -18.18
N LYS A 240 -18.35 12.00 -17.43
CA LYS A 240 -18.54 13.33 -18.03
C LYS A 240 -17.25 14.11 -18.20
N HIS A 241 -16.27 13.91 -17.32
CA HIS A 241 -15.12 14.81 -17.18
C HIS A 241 -13.76 14.11 -17.21
N SER A 242 -13.73 12.77 -17.35
CA SER A 242 -12.49 11.99 -17.42
C SER A 242 -12.21 11.44 -18.82
N VAL A 243 -11.01 10.92 -19.02
CA VAL A 243 -10.67 10.15 -20.24
C VAL A 243 -11.47 8.86 -20.29
N LYS A 244 -11.74 8.39 -21.50
CA LYS A 244 -12.52 7.17 -21.71
C LYS A 244 -11.66 5.91 -21.65
N GLY A 245 -12.30 4.79 -21.35
CA GLY A 245 -11.65 3.48 -21.22
C GLY A 245 -11.25 3.14 -19.79
N ASN A 246 -10.75 1.93 -19.60
CA ASN A 246 -10.24 1.48 -18.30
C ASN A 246 -8.97 2.26 -17.96
N GLN A 247 -9.04 2.98 -16.87
CA GLN A 247 -7.92 3.73 -16.33
C GLN A 247 -7.46 3.02 -15.04
N ASP A 248 -6.19 2.71 -14.98
CA ASP A 248 -5.48 2.11 -13.86
C ASP A 248 -4.43 3.09 -13.30
N VAL A 249 -3.56 2.63 -12.43
CA VAL A 249 -2.51 3.44 -11.81
C VAL A 249 -1.59 4.08 -12.86
N ASP A 250 -1.16 3.34 -13.88
CA ASP A 250 -0.22 3.82 -14.89
C ASP A 250 -0.87 4.79 -15.89
N SER A 251 -2.05 4.48 -16.37
CA SER A 251 -2.76 5.30 -17.36
C SER A 251 -3.26 6.62 -16.76
N THR A 252 -3.70 6.65 -15.50
CA THR A 252 -4.06 7.88 -14.79
C THR A 252 -2.83 8.79 -14.61
N ARG A 253 -1.69 8.21 -14.16
CA ARG A 253 -0.41 8.91 -14.05
C ARG A 253 0.03 9.48 -15.41
N ALA A 254 0.07 8.65 -16.44
CA ALA A 254 0.50 9.07 -17.79
C ALA A 254 -0.38 10.20 -18.34
N THR A 255 -1.69 10.16 -18.10
CA THR A 255 -2.63 11.21 -18.52
C THR A 255 -2.32 12.53 -17.80
N TYR A 256 -2.11 12.51 -16.48
CA TYR A 256 -1.77 13.71 -15.71
C TYR A 256 -0.38 14.24 -16.10
N PHE A 257 0.62 13.37 -16.24
CA PHE A 257 2.00 13.70 -16.60
C PHE A 257 2.14 14.29 -18.01
N SER A 258 1.27 13.91 -18.93
CA SER A 258 1.22 14.53 -20.26
C SER A 258 0.53 15.89 -20.29
N GLY A 259 0.05 16.41 -19.16
CA GLY A 259 -0.69 17.65 -19.07
C GLY A 259 -2.13 17.58 -19.61
N LYS A 260 -2.64 16.35 -19.86
CA LYS A 260 -3.98 16.13 -20.45
C LYS A 260 -5.09 15.94 -19.43
N ALA A 261 -4.82 16.15 -18.15
CA ALA A 261 -5.84 16.24 -17.11
C ALA A 261 -5.57 17.41 -16.17
N ALA A 262 -6.64 18.09 -15.74
CA ALA A 262 -6.56 19.17 -14.79
C ALA A 262 -6.44 18.68 -13.33
N MET A 263 -6.93 17.48 -13.05
CA MET A 263 -6.90 16.86 -11.73
C MET A 263 -6.70 15.35 -11.85
N THR A 264 -6.24 14.74 -10.75
CA THR A 264 -6.22 13.29 -10.56
C THR A 264 -6.34 12.95 -9.07
N ILE A 265 -6.79 11.72 -8.76
CA ILE A 265 -6.66 11.12 -7.43
C ILE A 265 -5.54 10.09 -7.53
N TRP A 266 -4.50 10.26 -6.70
CA TRP A 266 -3.32 9.38 -6.77
C TRP A 266 -2.61 9.32 -5.42
N SER A 267 -1.83 8.26 -5.17
CA SER A 267 -1.08 8.13 -3.92
C SER A 267 0.06 9.15 -3.82
N SER A 268 0.49 9.45 -2.60
CA SER A 268 1.59 10.38 -2.34
C SER A 268 2.93 9.96 -2.96
N PHE A 269 3.09 8.69 -3.32
CA PHE A 269 4.27 8.21 -4.07
C PHE A 269 4.52 8.92 -5.41
N ILE A 270 3.52 9.59 -5.98
CA ILE A 270 3.66 10.36 -7.23
C ILE A 270 4.51 11.63 -7.08
N LEU A 271 4.78 12.08 -5.85
CA LEU A 271 5.35 13.42 -5.63
C LEU A 271 6.80 13.56 -6.13
N ASP A 272 7.63 12.54 -6.01
CA ASP A 272 9.00 12.54 -6.57
C ASP A 272 8.98 12.43 -8.11
N GLU A 273 8.04 11.67 -8.65
CA GLU A 273 7.83 11.53 -10.10
C GLU A 273 7.38 12.85 -10.73
N LEU A 274 6.42 13.56 -10.08
CA LEU A 274 5.97 14.90 -10.49
C LEU A 274 7.12 15.91 -10.56
N ALA A 275 8.10 15.76 -9.68
CA ALA A 275 9.29 16.61 -9.63
C ALA A 275 10.40 16.19 -10.61
N GLY A 276 10.16 15.19 -11.44
CA GLY A 276 11.14 14.70 -12.42
C GLY A 276 12.36 14.04 -11.81
N LEU A 277 12.25 13.52 -10.57
CA LEU A 277 13.37 12.90 -9.85
C LEU A 277 13.60 11.43 -10.22
N ARG A 278 12.72 10.86 -11.05
CA ARG A 278 12.78 9.48 -11.53
C ARG A 278 12.76 9.43 -13.05
N LYS A 279 13.77 8.84 -13.68
CA LYS A 279 13.83 8.72 -15.17
C LYS A 279 12.83 7.72 -15.74
N ASP A 280 12.44 6.73 -14.95
CA ASP A 280 11.45 5.71 -15.33
C ASP A 280 10.01 6.24 -15.34
N ALA A 281 9.77 7.41 -14.73
CA ALA A 281 8.44 8.02 -14.60
C ALA A 281 8.47 9.54 -14.78
N LEU A 282 9.12 10.04 -15.83
CA LEU A 282 9.21 11.48 -16.09
C LEU A 282 7.90 12.09 -16.58
N PRO A 283 7.52 13.26 -16.06
CA PRO A 283 6.47 14.07 -16.65
C PRO A 283 6.76 14.39 -18.12
N SER A 284 5.75 14.23 -18.96
CA SER A 284 5.88 14.35 -20.43
C SER A 284 5.15 15.54 -21.03
N CYS A 285 4.64 16.45 -20.17
CA CYS A 285 3.97 17.68 -20.62
C CYS A 285 4.94 18.57 -21.44
N GLU A 286 4.40 19.45 -22.27
CA GLU A 286 5.23 20.31 -23.14
C GLU A 286 6.23 21.13 -22.31
N GLN A 287 5.78 21.75 -21.24
CA GLN A 287 6.59 22.55 -20.32
C GLN A 287 7.60 21.68 -19.53
N CYS A 288 7.26 20.43 -19.27
CA CYS A 288 8.13 19.48 -18.54
C CYS A 288 9.40 19.12 -19.33
N ARG A 289 9.40 19.28 -20.66
CA ARG A 289 10.58 19.03 -21.50
C ARG A 289 11.69 20.01 -21.24
N GLU A 290 11.34 21.27 -20.96
CA GLU A 290 12.29 22.35 -20.66
C GLU A 290 12.59 22.44 -19.17
N ASN A 291 11.59 22.24 -18.30
CA ASN A 291 11.70 22.19 -16.85
C ASN A 291 11.06 20.91 -16.31
N PRO A 292 11.84 19.87 -15.96
CA PRO A 292 11.30 18.62 -15.41
C PRO A 292 10.50 18.79 -14.12
N GLU A 293 10.74 19.84 -13.33
CA GLU A 293 10.05 20.15 -12.08
C GLU A 293 8.75 20.94 -12.31
N TRP A 294 8.50 21.40 -13.55
CA TRP A 294 7.37 22.29 -13.85
C TRP A 294 6.02 21.76 -13.36
N LEU A 295 5.80 20.44 -13.51
CA LEU A 295 4.53 19.85 -13.10
C LEU A 295 4.36 19.86 -11.58
N ALA A 296 5.42 19.58 -10.81
CA ALA A 296 5.39 19.70 -9.36
C ALA A 296 5.16 21.14 -8.91
N GLU A 297 5.86 22.12 -9.52
CA GLU A 297 5.68 23.56 -9.25
C GLU A 297 4.24 24.02 -9.51
N ASN A 298 3.56 23.42 -10.49
CA ASN A 298 2.19 23.76 -10.90
C ASN A 298 1.12 22.77 -10.39
N THR A 299 1.46 21.83 -9.52
CA THR A 299 0.51 20.92 -8.86
C THR A 299 0.20 21.40 -7.45
N GLY A 300 -1.08 21.53 -7.15
CA GLY A 300 -1.57 21.71 -5.79
C GLY A 300 -2.03 20.36 -5.23
N VAL A 301 -1.95 20.22 -3.92
CA VAL A 301 -2.26 19.00 -3.18
C VAL A 301 -3.41 19.23 -2.20
N VAL A 302 -4.40 18.37 -2.23
CA VAL A 302 -5.48 18.30 -1.22
C VAL A 302 -5.42 16.90 -0.60
N THR A 303 -5.28 16.83 0.71
CA THR A 303 -5.13 15.57 1.45
C THR A 303 -6.46 15.00 1.91
N ALA A 304 -7.44 15.84 2.23
CA ALA A 304 -8.74 15.44 2.73
C ALA A 304 -9.89 16.02 1.89
N LEU A 305 -10.90 15.22 1.63
CA LEU A 305 -12.09 15.58 0.85
C LEU A 305 -13.32 15.58 1.75
N LYS A 306 -14.29 16.45 1.51
CA LYS A 306 -15.59 16.47 2.19
C LYS A 306 -16.73 16.30 1.20
N GLY A 307 -17.54 15.26 1.40
CA GLY A 307 -18.82 15.07 0.72
C GLY A 307 -19.98 15.76 1.44
N PRO A 308 -21.14 15.92 0.78
CA PRO A 308 -22.31 16.60 1.35
C PRO A 308 -22.91 15.89 2.57
N ASP A 309 -22.78 14.58 2.68
CA ASP A 309 -23.30 13.79 3.81
C ASP A 309 -22.20 13.41 4.82
N GLY A 310 -20.94 13.74 4.53
CA GLY A 310 -19.82 13.56 5.47
C GLY A 310 -19.91 14.56 6.63
N SER A 311 -19.66 14.12 7.86
CA SER A 311 -19.62 15.02 9.04
C SER A 311 -18.38 15.91 9.00
N GLU A 312 -17.24 15.34 8.67
CA GLU A 312 -15.93 16.00 8.60
C GLU A 312 -15.20 15.62 7.30
N PRO A 313 -14.19 16.40 6.87
CA PRO A 313 -13.30 15.97 5.81
C PRO A 313 -12.65 14.64 6.16
N ALA A 314 -12.51 13.75 5.19
CA ALA A 314 -11.88 12.45 5.37
C ALA A 314 -10.73 12.26 4.39
N GLN A 315 -9.73 11.50 4.83
CA GLN A 315 -8.56 11.13 4.05
C GLN A 315 -8.41 9.61 4.07
N TYR A 316 -8.29 9.00 2.90
CA TYR A 316 -7.81 7.63 2.80
C TYR A 316 -6.30 7.61 2.97
N GLY A 317 -5.80 6.70 3.76
CA GLY A 317 -4.39 6.39 3.84
C GLY A 317 -4.14 4.95 4.20
N GLU A 318 -2.95 4.50 3.92
CA GLU A 318 -2.47 3.17 4.24
C GLU A 318 -1.44 3.23 5.35
N ILE A 319 -1.53 2.31 6.30
CA ILE A 319 -0.44 1.99 7.23
C ILE A 319 0.23 0.73 6.73
N VAL A 320 1.52 0.83 6.53
CA VAL A 320 2.37 -0.28 6.10
C VAL A 320 3.09 -0.85 7.32
N SER A 321 3.30 -2.16 7.36
CA SER A 321 3.70 -2.84 8.58
C SER A 321 4.69 -3.97 8.34
N TRP A 322 5.40 -4.36 9.43
CA TRP A 322 6.20 -5.57 9.53
C TRP A 322 5.41 -6.66 10.26
N ALA A 323 5.12 -7.75 9.57
CA ALA A 323 4.48 -8.92 10.15
C ALA A 323 5.50 -10.03 10.46
N ILE A 324 5.30 -10.73 11.57
CA ILE A 324 6.07 -11.93 11.95
C ILE A 324 5.14 -13.12 11.77
N MET A 325 5.61 -14.15 11.09
CA MET A 325 4.80 -15.33 10.80
C MET A 325 4.75 -16.27 12.01
N ARG A 326 3.64 -17.01 12.16
CA ARG A 326 3.36 -17.85 13.34
C ARG A 326 4.43 -18.90 13.64
N ASP A 327 4.95 -19.56 12.59
CA ASP A 327 5.91 -20.66 12.73
C ASP A 327 7.37 -20.21 12.49
N SER A 328 7.64 -18.89 12.62
CA SER A 328 8.93 -18.26 12.38
C SER A 328 9.97 -18.55 13.49
N ALA A 329 11.23 -18.28 13.18
CA ALA A 329 12.28 -18.12 14.17
C ALA A 329 12.03 -16.79 14.94
N THR A 330 11.08 -16.78 15.87
CA THR A 330 10.48 -15.58 16.49
C THR A 330 11.50 -14.62 17.11
N GLU A 331 12.54 -15.12 17.79
CA GLU A 331 13.55 -14.24 18.43
C GLU A 331 14.43 -13.53 17.39
N PRO A 332 15.07 -14.19 16.40
CA PRO A 332 15.76 -13.53 15.30
C PRO A 332 14.87 -12.58 14.51
N ALA A 333 13.63 -12.99 14.19
CA ALA A 333 12.63 -12.17 13.50
C ALA A 333 12.29 -10.90 14.29
N SER A 334 12.06 -11.03 15.61
CA SER A 334 11.76 -9.89 16.49
C SER A 334 12.95 -8.93 16.60
N ARG A 335 14.17 -9.43 16.61
CA ARG A 335 15.38 -8.59 16.60
C ARG A 335 15.53 -7.83 15.29
N PHE A 336 15.24 -8.50 14.16
CA PHE A 336 15.26 -7.86 12.85
C PHE A 336 14.22 -6.74 12.74
N VAL A 337 12.96 -7.01 13.07
CA VAL A 337 11.89 -5.98 13.03
C VAL A 337 12.22 -4.82 13.99
N SER A 338 12.73 -5.10 15.20
CA SER A 338 13.17 -4.05 16.13
C SER A 338 14.28 -3.19 15.55
N TYR A 339 15.24 -3.79 14.83
CA TYR A 339 16.32 -3.07 14.17
C TYR A 339 15.80 -2.19 13.03
N MET A 340 14.90 -2.74 12.18
CA MET A 340 14.27 -1.98 11.10
C MET A 340 13.49 -0.76 11.61
N MET A 341 12.89 -0.88 12.79
CA MET A 341 12.09 0.19 13.41
C MET A 341 12.91 1.15 14.28
N ASN A 342 14.21 0.95 14.41
CA ASN A 342 15.13 1.79 15.19
C ASN A 342 16.34 2.23 14.36
N GLU A 343 17.45 1.47 14.34
CA GLU A 343 18.68 1.83 13.64
C GLU A 343 18.51 1.91 12.12
N GLY A 344 17.65 1.06 11.55
CA GLY A 344 17.33 1.02 10.12
C GLY A 344 16.27 2.01 9.68
N TYR A 345 15.53 2.62 10.63
CA TYR A 345 14.25 3.28 10.32
C TYR A 345 14.39 4.52 9.45
N GLU A 346 15.38 5.38 9.72
CA GLU A 346 15.62 6.57 8.90
C GLU A 346 15.91 6.21 7.43
N ARG A 347 16.70 5.16 7.19
CA ARG A 347 16.99 4.69 5.83
C ARG A 347 15.79 4.00 5.19
N TRP A 348 14.98 3.30 5.99
CA TRP A 348 13.71 2.74 5.52
C TRP A 348 12.77 3.85 5.02
N LEU A 349 12.56 4.91 5.79
CA LEU A 349 11.78 6.07 5.37
C LEU A 349 12.41 6.78 4.17
N GLY A 350 13.74 6.86 4.14
CA GLY A 350 14.51 7.52 3.08
C GLY A 350 14.53 6.80 1.74
N MET A 351 13.96 5.58 1.63
CA MET A 351 13.78 4.91 0.33
C MET A 351 12.78 5.65 -0.57
N ALA A 352 11.71 6.18 0.00
CA ALA A 352 10.67 6.91 -0.70
C ALA A 352 9.92 7.83 0.29
N PRO A 353 10.53 8.93 0.76
CA PRO A 353 9.95 9.74 1.81
C PRO A 353 8.58 10.31 1.46
N GLU A 354 8.28 10.52 0.17
CA GLU A 354 6.98 10.95 -0.36
C GLU A 354 5.85 9.93 -0.13
N GLY A 355 6.21 8.68 0.09
CA GLY A 355 5.29 7.55 0.34
C GLY A 355 5.54 6.82 1.66
N LYS A 356 6.43 7.33 2.52
CA LYS A 356 6.79 6.70 3.80
C LYS A 356 6.75 7.72 4.93
N PHE A 357 5.53 8.06 5.37
CA PHE A 357 5.35 8.98 6.49
C PHE A 357 5.61 8.22 7.81
N PRO A 358 6.39 8.79 8.73
CA PRO A 358 6.71 8.09 9.96
C PRO A 358 5.46 7.82 10.81
N THR A 359 5.34 6.60 11.32
CA THR A 359 4.34 6.22 12.32
C THR A 359 4.88 6.30 13.75
N ARG A 360 6.12 6.77 13.92
CA ARG A 360 6.78 6.97 15.21
C ARG A 360 7.24 8.40 15.37
N GLU A 361 7.03 8.95 16.57
CA GLU A 361 7.54 10.25 16.99
C GLU A 361 9.08 10.27 17.06
N GLY A 362 9.65 11.46 16.91
CA GLY A 362 11.11 11.70 16.95
C GLY A 362 11.81 11.52 15.60
N PHE A 363 11.06 11.23 14.53
CA PHE A 363 11.60 11.13 13.16
C PHE A 363 11.09 12.23 12.23
N GLU A 364 10.19 13.10 12.68
CA GLU A 364 9.51 14.10 11.86
C GLU A 364 10.48 15.15 11.29
N GLU A 365 11.41 15.66 12.12
CA GLU A 365 12.43 16.59 11.66
C GLU A 365 13.36 15.94 10.64
N LYS A 366 13.81 14.73 10.92
CA LYS A 366 14.66 13.94 10.03
C LYS A 366 13.94 13.62 8.72
N TRP A 367 12.63 13.29 8.77
CA TRP A 367 11.85 13.00 7.57
C TRP A 367 11.82 14.19 6.62
N ASN A 368 11.71 15.41 7.11
CA ASN A 368 11.74 16.63 6.27
C ASN A 368 13.07 16.82 5.53
N GLU A 369 14.17 16.27 6.05
CA GLU A 369 15.50 16.34 5.45
C GLU A 369 15.77 15.17 4.47
N LEU A 370 14.94 14.13 4.46
CA LEU A 370 15.07 12.99 3.57
C LEU A 370 14.92 13.41 2.11
N ARG A 371 15.70 12.77 1.26
CA ARG A 371 15.79 13.12 -0.16
C ARG A 371 14.99 12.14 -0.99
N ALA A 372 13.94 12.62 -1.61
CA ALA A 372 13.12 11.87 -2.57
C ALA A 372 13.83 11.68 -3.91
N GLY A 373 13.39 10.69 -4.67
CA GLY A 373 13.87 10.38 -6.02
C GLY A 373 14.97 9.33 -6.06
N VAL A 374 15.25 8.85 -7.25
CA VAL A 374 16.25 7.80 -7.55
C VAL A 374 17.47 8.37 -8.27
N ASP A 375 17.25 8.89 -9.47
CA ASP A 375 18.32 9.41 -10.33
C ASP A 375 18.83 10.79 -9.88
N THR A 376 17.91 11.63 -9.46
CA THR A 376 18.18 12.93 -8.86
C THR A 376 17.50 12.94 -7.50
N LYS A 377 18.27 13.24 -6.45
CA LYS A 377 17.74 13.28 -5.08
C LYS A 377 17.65 14.69 -4.56
N LYS A 378 16.44 15.10 -4.17
CA LYS A 378 16.18 16.41 -3.54
C LYS A 378 15.35 16.25 -2.27
N PRO A 379 15.57 17.08 -1.24
CA PRO A 379 14.63 17.18 -0.11
C PRO A 379 13.24 17.58 -0.61
N LEU A 380 12.20 16.94 -0.11
CA LEU A 380 10.82 17.32 -0.47
C LEU A 380 10.51 18.78 -0.15
N GLY A 381 11.14 19.34 0.90
CA GLY A 381 10.99 20.75 1.30
C GLY A 381 11.57 21.76 0.31
N GLU A 382 12.40 21.34 -0.64
CA GLU A 382 12.85 22.19 -1.74
C GLU A 382 11.84 22.24 -2.91
N ILE A 383 10.86 21.33 -2.91
CA ILE A 383 9.90 21.13 -4.01
C ILE A 383 8.49 21.56 -3.58
N TYR A 384 8.07 21.09 -2.40
CA TYR A 384 6.72 21.29 -1.89
C TYR A 384 6.72 22.26 -0.69
N PRO A 385 5.69 23.10 -0.56
CA PRO A 385 5.62 24.06 0.53
C PRO A 385 5.37 23.37 1.89
N PRO A 386 5.77 24.03 3.00
CA PRO A 386 5.70 23.44 4.34
C PRO A 386 4.31 22.92 4.73
N GLU A 387 3.24 23.60 4.33
CA GLU A 387 1.86 23.20 4.64
C GLU A 387 1.48 21.87 4.00
N VAL A 388 2.03 21.51 2.83
CA VAL A 388 1.83 20.22 2.18
C VAL A 388 2.59 19.15 2.97
N LEU A 389 3.85 19.41 3.30
CA LEU A 389 4.68 18.45 4.04
C LEU A 389 4.12 18.17 5.44
N ASP A 390 3.66 19.20 6.14
CA ASP A 390 3.02 19.04 7.46
C ASP A 390 1.74 18.23 7.38
N ALA A 391 0.90 18.46 6.35
CA ALA A 391 -0.30 17.68 6.12
C ALA A 391 0.00 16.20 5.83
N LEU A 392 1.05 15.91 5.05
CA LEU A 392 1.48 14.54 4.76
C LEU A 392 2.04 13.84 6.00
N ARG A 393 2.94 14.50 6.72
CA ARG A 393 3.61 13.96 7.90
C ARG A 393 2.64 13.60 9.03
N THR A 394 1.58 14.38 9.21
CA THR A 394 0.55 14.14 10.23
C THR A 394 -0.59 13.24 9.76
N SER A 395 -0.60 12.87 8.50
CA SER A 395 -1.67 12.03 7.91
C SER A 395 -1.87 10.68 8.60
N PRO A 396 -0.82 9.95 9.05
CA PRO A 396 -1.00 8.66 9.73
C PRO A 396 -1.91 8.71 10.97
N ASP A 397 -2.04 9.88 11.61
CA ASP A 397 -2.89 10.06 12.79
C ASP A 397 -4.39 10.23 12.45
N THR A 398 -4.69 10.49 11.17
CA THR A 398 -6.06 10.82 10.72
C THR A 398 -6.62 9.90 9.66
N PHE A 399 -5.87 8.90 9.22
CA PHE A 399 -6.30 8.00 8.15
C PHE A 399 -7.64 7.33 8.43
N GLY A 400 -8.56 7.52 7.50
CA GLY A 400 -9.81 6.77 7.41
C GLY A 400 -9.62 5.48 6.64
N ARG A 401 -10.21 4.40 7.13
CA ARG A 401 -10.25 3.10 6.46
C ARG A 401 -11.62 2.46 6.65
N TRP A 402 -12.08 1.77 5.63
CA TRP A 402 -13.29 0.96 5.72
C TRP A 402 -13.09 -0.26 6.61
N GLY A 403 -14.13 -0.61 7.38
CA GLY A 403 -14.27 -1.89 8.07
C GLY A 403 -13.31 -2.16 9.22
N ILE A 404 -12.07 -1.66 9.16
CA ILE A 404 -11.05 -1.91 10.19
C ILE A 404 -11.44 -1.25 11.53
N PRO A 405 -11.77 0.06 11.58
CA PRO A 405 -12.24 0.69 12.82
C PRO A 405 -13.58 0.15 13.33
N GLN A 406 -14.33 -0.54 12.46
CA GLN A 406 -15.58 -1.21 12.82
C GLN A 406 -15.35 -2.64 13.37
N GLY A 407 -14.09 -3.10 13.50
CA GLY A 407 -13.74 -4.45 13.95
C GLY A 407 -13.98 -5.55 12.90
N GLN A 408 -14.06 -5.19 11.62
CA GLN A 408 -14.33 -6.12 10.51
C GLN A 408 -13.09 -6.32 9.61
N GLY A 409 -11.90 -6.33 10.20
CA GLY A 409 -10.62 -6.42 9.47
C GLY A 409 -10.54 -7.65 8.57
N LYS A 410 -10.93 -8.83 9.05
CA LYS A 410 -10.94 -10.07 8.24
C LYS A 410 -11.82 -9.94 6.99
N LEU A 411 -12.96 -9.25 7.10
CA LEU A 411 -13.81 -8.98 5.94
C LEU A 411 -13.11 -8.03 4.95
N VAL A 412 -12.40 -7.03 5.44
CA VAL A 412 -11.64 -6.10 4.59
C VAL A 412 -10.57 -6.86 3.79
N GLY A 413 -9.80 -7.75 4.41
CA GLY A 413 -8.82 -8.58 3.72
C GLY A 413 -9.46 -9.42 2.60
N ALA A 414 -10.56 -10.12 2.89
CA ALA A 414 -11.28 -10.93 1.90
C ALA A 414 -11.89 -10.09 0.76
N VAL A 415 -12.43 -8.91 1.06
CA VAL A 415 -12.98 -7.98 0.05
C VAL A 415 -11.88 -7.43 -0.86
N MET A 416 -10.69 -7.16 -0.33
CA MET A 416 -9.55 -6.72 -1.14
C MET A 416 -8.99 -7.85 -2.02
N GLY A 417 -9.08 -9.10 -1.60
CA GLY A 417 -8.71 -10.25 -2.44
C GLY A 417 -9.65 -10.46 -3.65
N GLU A 418 -10.94 -10.14 -3.52
CA GLU A 418 -11.96 -10.36 -4.57
C GLU A 418 -12.33 -9.11 -5.37
N LEU A 419 -12.11 -7.91 -4.81
CA LEU A 419 -12.33 -6.60 -5.44
C LEU A 419 -13.74 -6.38 -6.04
N PRO A 420 -14.82 -6.64 -5.29
CA PRO A 420 -16.19 -6.48 -5.81
C PRO A 420 -16.56 -5.02 -6.04
N VAL A 421 -16.08 -4.09 -5.21
CA VAL A 421 -16.42 -2.67 -5.29
C VAL A 421 -15.88 -2.02 -6.57
N PRO A 422 -14.57 -2.12 -6.92
CA PRO A 422 -14.08 -1.56 -8.19
C PRO A 422 -14.71 -2.24 -9.40
N THR A 423 -15.07 -3.53 -9.32
CA THR A 423 -15.75 -4.25 -10.40
C THR A 423 -17.16 -3.66 -10.66
N ALA A 424 -17.94 -3.45 -9.62
CA ALA A 424 -19.27 -2.83 -9.73
C ALA A 424 -19.19 -1.37 -10.19
N LEU A 425 -18.23 -0.60 -9.68
CA LEU A 425 -17.98 0.78 -10.07
C LEU A 425 -17.60 0.87 -11.56
N SER A 426 -16.70 0.01 -12.04
CA SER A 426 -16.33 -0.07 -13.46
C SER A 426 -17.54 -0.33 -14.35
N ALA A 427 -18.44 -1.23 -13.96
CA ALA A 427 -19.66 -1.51 -14.69
C ALA A 427 -20.59 -0.27 -14.77
N ALA A 428 -20.71 0.51 -13.70
CA ALA A 428 -21.46 1.76 -13.71
C ALA A 428 -20.81 2.81 -14.63
N VAL A 429 -19.49 2.98 -14.56
CA VAL A 429 -18.74 3.91 -15.42
C VAL A 429 -18.88 3.53 -16.90
N ALA A 430 -18.87 2.24 -17.21
CA ALA A 430 -19.10 1.74 -18.57
C ALA A 430 -20.58 1.89 -19.03
N GLY A 431 -21.50 2.29 -18.15
CA GLY A 431 -22.94 2.41 -18.44
C GLY A 431 -23.68 1.08 -18.52
N ALA A 432 -23.07 -0.01 -18.03
CA ALA A 432 -23.71 -1.34 -18.00
C ALA A 432 -24.75 -1.44 -16.87
N THR A 433 -24.59 -0.67 -15.80
CA THR A 433 -25.53 -0.55 -14.67
C THR A 433 -25.66 0.91 -14.26
N THR A 434 -26.69 1.24 -13.48
CA THR A 434 -26.76 2.53 -12.79
C THR A 434 -25.85 2.54 -11.57
N PRO A 435 -25.40 3.71 -11.06
CA PRO A 435 -24.62 3.79 -9.83
C PRO A 435 -25.32 3.14 -8.62
N GLN A 436 -26.65 3.28 -8.53
CA GLN A 436 -27.44 2.64 -7.48
C GLN A 436 -27.44 1.11 -7.60
N GLU A 437 -27.55 0.56 -8.80
CA GLU A 437 -27.46 -0.88 -9.05
C GLU A 437 -26.03 -1.41 -8.76
N ALA A 438 -24.99 -0.63 -9.11
CA ALA A 438 -23.61 -0.96 -8.79
C ALA A 438 -23.36 -1.02 -7.28
N ALA A 439 -23.85 -0.04 -6.52
CA ALA A 439 -23.79 -0.03 -5.06
C ALA A 439 -24.49 -1.25 -4.45
N ALA A 440 -25.68 -1.59 -4.97
CA ALA A 440 -26.44 -2.78 -4.55
C ALA A 440 -25.76 -4.08 -4.96
N GLN A 441 -25.08 -4.13 -6.10
CA GLN A 441 -24.27 -5.28 -6.53
C GLN A 441 -23.06 -5.46 -5.59
N ALA A 442 -22.29 -4.40 -5.37
CA ALA A 442 -21.14 -4.44 -4.45
C ALA A 442 -21.56 -4.90 -3.05
N GLN A 443 -22.71 -4.43 -2.53
CA GLN A 443 -23.24 -4.90 -1.26
C GLN A 443 -23.51 -6.41 -1.26
N ARG A 444 -24.23 -6.94 -2.25
CA ARG A 444 -24.52 -8.39 -2.32
C ARG A 444 -23.27 -9.25 -2.42
N GLU A 445 -22.28 -8.80 -3.17
CA GLU A 445 -21.01 -9.51 -3.32
C GLU A 445 -20.22 -9.50 -2.00
N VAL A 446 -20.13 -8.36 -1.32
CA VAL A 446 -19.50 -8.25 0.01
C VAL A 446 -20.25 -9.10 1.06
N GLU A 447 -21.59 -9.14 1.04
CA GLU A 447 -22.38 -10.03 1.89
C GLU A 447 -22.11 -11.51 1.60
N THR A 448 -21.83 -11.86 0.34
CA THR A 448 -21.48 -13.24 -0.05
C THR A 448 -20.08 -13.60 0.45
N ILE A 449 -19.10 -12.70 0.28
CA ILE A 449 -17.75 -12.86 0.85
C ILE A 449 -17.84 -13.03 2.36
N LYS A 450 -18.61 -12.17 3.03
CA LYS A 450 -18.78 -12.24 4.50
C LYS A 450 -19.32 -13.61 4.97
N ARG A 451 -20.30 -14.18 4.25
CA ARG A 451 -20.80 -15.54 4.59
C ARG A 451 -19.78 -16.66 4.37
N GLY A 452 -18.76 -16.43 3.54
CA GLY A 452 -17.67 -17.37 3.29
C GLY A 452 -16.56 -17.33 4.33
N ILE A 453 -16.47 -16.25 5.10
CA ILE A 453 -15.46 -16.12 6.17
C ILE A 453 -15.92 -17.00 7.32
N ARG A 454 -15.09 -17.95 7.73
CA ARG A 454 -15.32 -18.78 8.91
C ARG A 454 -15.23 -17.93 10.16
N GLU A 455 -16.25 -18.04 11.03
CA GLU A 455 -16.23 -17.44 12.36
C GLU A 455 -15.13 -18.07 13.25
#